data_5d6de936568a99ab9147d88efbffc91b
#
_entry.id   5d6de936568a99ab9147d88efbffc91b
#
_cell.length_a   1.000
_cell.length_b   1.000
_cell.length_c   1.000
_cell.angle_alpha   90.00
_cell.angle_beta   90.00
_cell.angle_gamma   90.00
#
_symmetry.space_group_name_H-M   'P 1'
#
loop_
_entity.id
_entity.type
_entity.pdbx_description
1 polymer ?
#
loop_
_entity_poly.entity_id
_entity_poly.type
_entity_poly.pdbx_seq_one_letter_code
_entity_poly.pdbx_strand_id
1 'polypeptide(L)'
;MSVDIPVRSADASLQRVGAEAIIHDRRNGRAHVINNSAVRIWELCDGQANVEQIAGAFAAAYAMPASEVYDDVLAILATFRELRVLD
;
A
#
# COMPACT_ATOMS: atom_id res chain seq x y z
N MET A 1 -1.16 -23.75 1.46
CA MET A 1 -0.96 -22.57 0.62
C MET A 1 -1.09 -21.30 1.46
N SER A 2 -0.07 -20.49 1.46
CA SER A 2 -0.09 -19.27 2.25
C SER A 2 -0.86 -18.16 1.51
N VAL A 3 -1.68 -17.42 2.27
CA VAL A 3 -2.38 -16.26 1.75
C VAL A 3 -1.61 -15.02 2.20
N ASP A 4 -1.25 -14.17 1.23
CA ASP A 4 -0.56 -12.92 1.53
C ASP A 4 -1.56 -11.89 2.01
N ILE A 5 -1.46 -11.51 3.26
CA ILE A 5 -2.31 -10.49 3.89
C ILE A 5 -1.38 -9.37 4.35
N PRO A 6 -1.19 -8.34 3.51
CA PRO A 6 -0.27 -7.25 3.85
C PRO A 6 -0.75 -6.46 5.07
N VAL A 7 0.20 -6.07 5.90
CA VAL A 7 -0.08 -5.24 7.07
C VAL A 7 0.95 -4.13 7.18
N ARG A 8 0.49 -2.92 7.46
CA ARG A 8 1.36 -1.76 7.64
C ARG A 8 2.30 -1.99 8.83
N SER A 9 3.55 -1.58 8.68
CA SER A 9 4.50 -1.61 9.79
C SER A 9 4.02 -0.67 10.90
N ALA A 10 4.11 -1.12 12.15
CA ALA A 10 3.77 -0.29 13.31
C ALA A 10 4.72 0.91 13.46
N ASP A 11 5.92 0.83 12.87
CA ASP A 11 6.91 1.90 12.91
C ASP A 11 6.76 2.88 11.73
N ALA A 12 5.79 2.68 10.86
CA ALA A 12 5.52 3.55 9.72
C ALA A 12 4.27 4.38 9.97
N SER A 13 4.31 5.65 9.59
CA SER A 13 3.17 6.56 9.69
C SER A 13 3.05 7.39 8.43
N LEU A 14 1.82 7.82 8.13
CA LEU A 14 1.50 8.57 6.92
C LEU A 14 1.27 10.04 7.25
N GLN A 15 1.89 10.92 6.47
CA GLN A 15 1.64 12.36 6.52
C GLN A 15 1.22 12.83 5.13
N ARG A 16 0.04 13.42 5.01
CA ARG A 16 -0.42 13.96 3.73
C ARG A 16 0.16 15.33 3.50
N VAL A 17 0.63 15.57 2.25
CA VAL A 17 1.21 16.85 1.83
C VAL A 17 0.66 17.17 0.45
N GLY A 18 -0.45 17.93 0.39
CA GLY A 18 -1.11 18.24 -0.89
C GLY A 18 -1.66 16.97 -1.55
N ALA A 19 -1.32 16.77 -2.81
CA ALA A 19 -1.75 15.62 -3.60
C ALA A 19 -0.86 14.38 -3.37
N GLU A 20 0.19 14.50 -2.56
CA GLU A 20 1.11 13.43 -2.26
C GLU A 20 1.08 13.11 -0.78
N ALA A 21 1.87 12.16 -0.34
CA ALA A 21 2.02 11.83 1.05
C ALA A 21 3.44 11.34 1.33
N ILE A 22 3.81 11.39 2.59
CA ILE A 22 5.11 10.90 3.06
C ILE A 22 4.85 9.76 4.04
N ILE A 23 5.46 8.61 3.80
CA ILE A 23 5.51 7.55 4.80
C ILE A 23 6.81 7.72 5.59
N HIS A 24 6.66 7.95 6.88
CA HIS A 24 7.79 8.04 7.80
C HIS A 24 8.09 6.66 8.38
N ASP A 25 9.28 6.16 8.12
CA ASP A 25 9.77 4.91 8.68
C ASP A 25 10.66 5.24 9.88
N ARG A 26 10.11 5.14 11.08
CA ARG A 26 10.81 5.51 12.30
C ARG A 26 11.92 4.51 12.66
N ARG A 27 11.74 3.25 12.28
CA ARG A 27 12.73 2.21 12.58
C ARG A 27 14.05 2.46 11.87
N ASN A 28 13.99 2.88 10.61
CA ASN A 28 15.18 3.11 9.78
C ASN A 28 15.51 4.58 9.59
N GLY A 29 14.71 5.49 10.19
CA GLY A 29 14.94 6.93 10.08
C GLY A 29 14.78 7.46 8.66
N ARG A 30 13.84 6.91 7.89
CA ARG A 30 13.64 7.27 6.48
C ARG A 30 12.27 7.86 6.25
N ALA A 31 12.15 8.62 5.16
CA ALA A 31 10.89 9.17 4.70
C ALA A 31 10.77 8.90 3.19
N HIS A 32 9.58 8.44 2.76
CA HIS A 32 9.34 8.07 1.37
C HIS A 32 8.13 8.83 0.86
N VAL A 33 8.30 9.56 -0.25
CA VAL A 33 7.20 10.28 -0.90
C VAL A 33 6.43 9.30 -1.77
N ILE A 34 5.11 9.25 -1.61
CA ILE A 34 4.24 8.39 -2.41
C ILE A 34 3.08 9.19 -2.97
N ASN A 35 2.54 8.74 -4.11
CA ASN A 35 1.39 9.39 -4.74
C ASN A 35 0.07 8.89 -4.14
N ASN A 36 -1.04 9.49 -4.56
CA ASN A 36 -2.38 9.16 -4.06
C ASN A 36 -2.76 7.69 -4.26
N SER A 37 -2.40 7.10 -5.39
CA SER A 37 -2.71 5.69 -5.66
C SER A 37 -1.99 4.78 -4.66
N ALA A 38 -0.73 5.05 -4.40
CA ALA A 38 0.05 4.29 -3.42
C ALA A 38 -0.48 4.49 -1.99
N VAL A 39 -0.91 5.71 -1.65
CA VAL A 39 -1.55 5.99 -0.36
C VAL A 39 -2.77 5.09 -0.16
N ARG A 40 -3.62 4.99 -1.18
CA ARG A 40 -4.83 4.17 -1.09
C ARG A 40 -4.49 2.70 -0.83
N ILE A 41 -3.52 2.17 -1.55
CA ILE A 41 -3.10 0.78 -1.36
C ILE A 41 -2.50 0.57 0.02
N TRP A 42 -1.65 1.50 0.48
CA TRP A 42 -1.05 1.40 1.81
C TRP A 42 -2.09 1.40 2.92
N GLU A 43 -3.13 2.24 2.80
CA GLU A 43 -4.24 2.27 3.74
C GLU A 43 -5.04 0.96 3.76
N LEU A 44 -5.12 0.27 2.63
CA LEU A 44 -5.80 -1.03 2.53
C LEU A 44 -4.99 -2.19 3.12
N CYS A 45 -3.72 -1.97 3.45
CA CYS A 45 -2.86 -2.96 4.09
C CYS A 45 -3.12 -2.99 5.59
N ASP A 46 -4.28 -3.48 5.99
CA ASP A 46 -4.77 -3.44 7.38
C ASP A 46 -4.60 -4.78 8.13
N GLY A 47 -3.96 -5.76 7.50
CA GLY A 47 -3.78 -7.07 8.11
C GLY A 47 -5.02 -7.96 8.03
N GLN A 48 -6.06 -7.55 7.32
CA GLN A 48 -7.31 -8.31 7.17
C GLN A 48 -7.62 -8.64 5.71
N ALA A 49 -7.25 -7.77 4.78
CA ALA A 49 -7.50 -7.96 3.35
C ALA A 49 -6.32 -8.65 2.68
N ASN A 50 -6.60 -9.66 1.86
CA ASN A 50 -5.59 -10.28 1.01
C ASN A 50 -5.37 -9.42 -0.24
N VAL A 51 -4.40 -9.80 -1.08
CA VAL A 51 -4.03 -9.03 -2.26
C VAL A 51 -5.20 -8.87 -3.23
N GLU A 52 -6.00 -9.91 -3.43
CA GLU A 52 -7.17 -9.85 -4.30
C GLU A 52 -8.21 -8.88 -3.78
N GLN A 53 -8.45 -8.87 -2.48
CA GLN A 53 -9.39 -7.93 -1.86
C GLN A 53 -8.89 -6.49 -1.94
N ILE A 54 -7.60 -6.27 -1.76
CA ILE A 54 -6.98 -4.95 -1.93
C ILE A 54 -7.15 -4.48 -3.37
N ALA A 55 -6.86 -5.34 -4.33
CA ALA A 55 -7.02 -5.01 -5.75
C ALA A 55 -8.48 -4.70 -6.10
N GLY A 56 -9.42 -5.48 -5.57
CA GLY A 56 -10.85 -5.24 -5.77
C GLY A 56 -11.31 -3.92 -5.21
N ALA A 57 -10.90 -3.59 -3.99
CA ALA A 57 -11.26 -2.33 -3.34
C ALA A 57 -10.65 -1.13 -4.08
N PHE A 58 -9.40 -1.25 -4.52
CA PHE A 58 -8.72 -0.22 -5.30
C PHE A 58 -9.42 -0.02 -6.65
N ALA A 59 -9.72 -1.10 -7.35
CA ALA A 59 -10.42 -1.05 -8.63
C ALA A 59 -11.78 -0.38 -8.52
N ALA A 60 -12.54 -0.71 -7.48
CA ALA A 60 -13.85 -0.09 -7.24
C ALA A 60 -13.72 1.41 -6.99
N ALA A 61 -12.71 1.85 -6.23
CA ALA A 61 -12.50 3.25 -5.92
C ALA A 61 -12.14 4.08 -7.15
N TYR A 62 -11.49 3.48 -8.15
CA TYR A 62 -11.08 4.16 -9.37
C TYR A 62 -11.92 3.78 -10.59
N ALA A 63 -13.00 3.04 -10.39
CA ALA A 63 -13.91 2.58 -11.45
C ALA A 63 -13.16 1.85 -12.59
N MET A 64 -12.24 0.97 -12.24
CA MET A 64 -11.42 0.19 -13.17
C MET A 64 -11.68 -1.31 -12.98
N PRO A 65 -11.51 -2.12 -14.04
CA PRO A 65 -11.56 -3.57 -13.87
C PRO A 65 -10.45 -4.07 -12.95
N ALA A 66 -10.79 -4.98 -12.04
CA ALA A 66 -9.79 -5.52 -11.11
C ALA A 66 -8.62 -6.19 -11.82
N SER A 67 -8.85 -6.84 -12.96
CA SER A 67 -7.80 -7.49 -13.73
C SER A 67 -6.75 -6.51 -14.28
N GLU A 68 -7.12 -5.25 -14.49
CA GLU A 68 -6.19 -4.23 -14.97
C GLU A 68 -5.32 -3.66 -13.86
N VAL A 69 -5.84 -3.63 -12.64
CA VAL A 69 -5.11 -3.01 -11.52
C VAL A 69 -4.32 -4.03 -10.70
N TYR A 70 -4.59 -5.33 -10.87
CA TYR A 70 -3.99 -6.37 -10.03
C TYR A 70 -2.45 -6.35 -10.09
N ASP A 71 -1.89 -6.27 -11.29
CA ASP A 71 -0.44 -6.23 -11.46
C ASP A 71 0.17 -4.95 -10.89
N ASP A 72 -0.54 -3.82 -11.03
CA ASP A 72 -0.11 -2.55 -10.44
C ASP A 72 -0.11 -2.62 -8.92
N VAL A 73 -1.12 -3.24 -8.32
CA VAL A 73 -1.19 -3.44 -6.88
C VAL A 73 -0.04 -4.31 -6.40
N LEU A 74 0.25 -5.40 -7.11
CA LEU A 74 1.38 -6.27 -6.77
C LEU A 74 2.70 -5.50 -6.83
N ALA A 75 2.91 -4.67 -7.84
CA ALA A 75 4.13 -3.88 -7.99
C ALA A 75 4.28 -2.87 -6.84
N ILE A 76 3.20 -2.20 -6.46
CA ILE A 76 3.21 -1.24 -5.36
C ILE A 76 3.48 -1.94 -4.03
N LEU A 77 2.86 -3.10 -3.79
CA LEU A 77 3.11 -3.87 -2.59
C LEU A 77 4.58 -4.34 -2.51
N ALA A 78 5.15 -4.75 -3.64
CA ALA A 78 6.56 -5.12 -3.70
C ALA A 78 7.47 -3.94 -3.34
N THR A 79 7.14 -2.74 -3.84
CA THR A 79 7.86 -1.52 -3.51
C THR A 79 7.77 -1.23 -2.00
N PHE A 80 6.58 -1.35 -1.41
CA PHE A 80 6.42 -1.14 0.04
C PHE A 80 7.26 -2.13 0.86
N ARG A 81 7.39 -3.37 0.40
CA ARG A 81 8.24 -4.36 1.07
C ARG A 81 9.71 -4.02 0.96
N GLU A 82 10.15 -3.54 -0.20
CA GLU A 82 11.51 -3.06 -0.38
C GLU A 82 11.82 -1.86 0.53
N LEU A 83 10.85 -0.96 0.68
CA LEU A 83 10.97 0.20 1.56
C LEU A 83 10.81 -0.14 3.04
N ARG A 84 10.41 -1.37 3.36
CA ARG A 84 10.21 -1.88 4.73
C ARG A 84 9.13 -1.12 5.50
N VAL A 85 8.07 -0.71 4.81
CA VAL A 85 6.92 -0.05 5.42
C VAL A 85 5.73 -1.00 5.59
N LEU A 86 5.88 -2.25 5.22
CA LEU A 86 4.95 -3.34 5.55
C LEU A 86 5.67 -4.37 6.43
N ASP A 87 4.91 -4.99 7.29
CA ASP A 87 5.39 -6.13 8.09
C ASP A 87 5.40 -7.42 7.28
#